data_b6130522cc049732f5d2039dfb72d38b
#
_entry.id   b6130522cc049732f5d2039dfb72d38b
#
_cell.length_a   1.000
_cell.length_b   1.000
_cell.length_c   1.000
_cell.angle_alpha   90.00
_cell.angle_beta   90.00
_cell.angle_gamma   90.00
#
_symmetry.space_group_name_H-M   'P 1'
#
loop_
_entity.id
_entity.type
_entity.pdbx_description
1 polymer ?
#
loop_
_entity_poly.entity_id
_entity_poly.type
_entity_poly.pdbx_seq_one_letter_code
_entity_poly.pdbx_strand_id
1 'polypeptide(L)'
;SSLDLAMLRTLSSRAAFTVARRGLASGALRKTPLHSTHAAMGAKLVEFGGWEMPVQYPDGIMKEHLGCRNSAGLFDVSHMLGVKVTGKDRVAFMEKLCVADLQGLPDGMGSLSVITNADGGVIDDCIVTNAGDHLYMVINAGHEDKDLPHLAAHLADFVQSGKDASMETLPRNGLVAVQGPKAAEVLQRLV
;
A
#
# COMPACT_ATOMS: atom_id res chain seq x y z
N SER A 1 4.07 -33.11 44.03
CA SER A 1 4.69 -31.81 44.23
C SER A 1 4.21 -30.87 43.11
N SER A 2 3.37 -29.96 43.52
CA SER A 2 2.78 -28.89 42.70
C SER A 2 3.76 -27.73 42.67
N LEU A 3 4.58 -27.61 41.64
CA LEU A 3 5.40 -26.44 41.32
C LEU A 3 5.99 -26.72 39.96
N ASP A 4 5.36 -26.21 38.88
CA ASP A 4 5.96 -25.93 37.59
C ASP A 4 4.94 -25.60 36.48
N LEU A 5 3.71 -25.18 36.86
CA LEU A 5 2.72 -24.75 35.88
C LEU A 5 2.56 -23.20 35.81
N ALA A 6 3.41 -22.45 36.52
CA ALA A 6 3.32 -20.99 36.61
C ALA A 6 4.38 -20.24 35.80
N MET A 7 5.32 -20.92 35.13
CA MET A 7 6.44 -20.26 34.43
C MET A 7 6.36 -20.26 32.90
N LEU A 8 5.26 -20.71 32.29
CA LEU A 8 5.04 -20.72 30.85
C LEU A 8 4.02 -19.68 30.38
N ARG A 9 3.72 -18.65 31.20
CA ARG A 9 2.73 -17.63 30.89
C ARG A 9 3.28 -16.23 30.61
N THR A 10 4.57 -16.07 30.40
CA THR A 10 5.16 -14.76 30.10
C THR A 10 6.10 -14.84 28.92
N LEU A 11 5.61 -14.91 27.73
CA LEU A 11 6.24 -14.47 26.47
C LEU A 11 5.25 -14.65 25.31
N SER A 12 4.03 -14.12 25.48
CA SER A 12 3.17 -13.83 24.34
C SER A 12 3.06 -12.31 24.23
N SER A 13 4.09 -11.68 23.67
CA SER A 13 3.92 -10.33 23.13
C SER A 13 3.06 -10.47 21.89
N ARG A 14 1.75 -10.43 22.10
CA ARG A 14 0.77 -10.23 21.04
C ARG A 14 1.12 -8.88 20.40
N ALA A 15 1.78 -8.91 19.25
CA ALA A 15 1.69 -7.83 18.29
C ALA A 15 0.23 -7.77 17.84
N ALA A 16 -0.61 -7.10 18.63
CA ALA A 16 -1.99 -6.85 18.28
C ALA A 16 -1.97 -5.81 17.15
N PHE A 17 -2.20 -6.26 15.93
CA PHE A 17 -2.49 -5.37 14.82
C PHE A 17 -3.82 -4.68 15.12
N THR A 18 -3.75 -3.42 15.58
CA THR A 18 -4.93 -2.61 15.83
C THR A 18 -5.36 -1.96 14.53
N VAL A 19 -6.28 -2.61 13.81
CA VAL A 19 -7.03 -1.94 12.73
C VAL A 19 -7.94 -0.93 13.40
N ALA A 20 -7.58 0.34 13.35
CA ALA A 20 -8.49 1.41 13.73
C ALA A 20 -9.65 1.41 12.72
N ARG A 21 -10.77 0.79 13.08
CA ARG A 21 -12.04 0.91 12.35
C ARG A 21 -12.47 2.38 12.39
N ARG A 22 -12.11 3.13 11.37
CA ARG A 22 -12.79 4.41 11.09
C ARG A 22 -14.06 4.06 10.31
N GLY A 23 -15.19 4.05 11.05
CA GLY A 23 -16.50 3.97 10.42
C GLY A 23 -16.66 5.06 9.38
N LEU A 24 -17.40 4.77 8.31
CA LEU A 24 -17.93 5.74 7.33
C LEU A 24 -18.85 6.71 8.10
N ALA A 25 -18.26 7.70 8.77
CA ALA A 25 -18.99 8.85 9.25
C ALA A 25 -19.28 9.72 8.01
N SER A 26 -20.50 10.24 7.92
CA SER A 26 -20.92 11.32 7.02
C SER A 26 -20.13 12.59 7.39
N GLY A 27 -18.85 12.61 7.03
CA GLY A 27 -17.89 13.64 7.36
C GLY A 27 -17.26 14.22 6.09
N ALA A 28 -16.57 15.35 6.21
CA ALA A 28 -15.82 15.97 5.14
C ALA A 28 -14.87 14.96 4.48
N LEU A 29 -14.74 15.03 3.14
CA LEU A 29 -13.82 14.18 2.37
C LEU A 29 -12.39 14.32 2.90
N ARG A 30 -11.65 13.23 2.90
CA ARG A 30 -10.23 13.22 3.26
C ARG A 30 -9.43 13.99 2.20
N LYS A 31 -8.31 14.60 2.60
CA LYS A 31 -7.45 15.38 1.72
C LYS A 31 -6.04 14.81 1.72
N THR A 32 -5.43 14.76 0.55
CA THR A 32 -4.03 14.37 0.41
C THR A 32 -3.11 15.49 0.87
N PRO A 33 -1.82 15.22 1.14
CA PRO A 33 -0.83 16.28 1.41
C PRO A 33 -0.71 17.32 0.29
N LEU A 34 -1.00 16.95 -0.96
CA LEU A 34 -0.93 17.84 -2.12
C LEU A 34 -2.24 18.56 -2.46
N HIS A 35 -3.31 18.35 -1.68
CA HIS A 35 -4.64 18.91 -1.95
C HIS A 35 -4.63 20.42 -2.17
N SER A 36 -3.92 21.19 -1.33
CA SER A 36 -3.83 22.65 -1.48
C SER A 36 -3.10 23.06 -2.77
N THR A 37 -2.10 22.27 -3.18
CA THR A 37 -1.39 22.48 -4.44
C THR A 37 -2.33 22.25 -5.63
N HIS A 38 -3.13 21.19 -5.61
CA HIS A 38 -4.13 20.92 -6.64
C HIS A 38 -5.14 22.07 -6.76
N ALA A 39 -5.66 22.53 -5.63
CA ALA A 39 -6.60 23.66 -5.60
C ALA A 39 -5.97 24.95 -6.14
N ALA A 40 -4.73 25.26 -5.76
CA ALA A 40 -3.99 26.43 -6.25
C ALA A 40 -3.71 26.38 -7.77
N MET A 41 -3.56 25.16 -8.32
CA MET A 41 -3.40 24.93 -9.77
C MET A 41 -4.73 24.95 -10.54
N GLY A 42 -5.85 25.22 -9.87
CA GLY A 42 -7.18 25.27 -10.50
C GLY A 42 -7.74 23.89 -10.85
N ALA A 43 -7.32 22.85 -10.15
CA ALA A 43 -7.83 21.50 -10.40
C ALA A 43 -9.34 21.41 -10.09
N LYS A 44 -10.07 20.68 -10.93
CA LYS A 44 -11.43 20.24 -10.63
C LYS A 44 -11.33 19.07 -9.65
N LEU A 45 -11.75 19.33 -8.42
CA LEU A 45 -11.75 18.34 -7.34
C LEU A 45 -13.09 17.58 -7.30
N VAL A 46 -13.03 16.28 -7.10
CA VAL A 46 -14.20 15.40 -7.03
C VAL A 46 -14.01 14.37 -5.88
N GLU A 47 -15.12 13.79 -5.43
CA GLU A 47 -15.09 12.66 -4.51
C GLU A 47 -14.55 11.43 -5.25
N PHE A 48 -13.60 10.74 -4.62
CA PHE A 48 -13.02 9.49 -5.08
C PHE A 48 -12.61 8.62 -3.89
N GLY A 49 -13.36 7.57 -3.61
CA GLY A 49 -13.06 6.63 -2.53
C GLY A 49 -12.96 7.28 -1.14
N GLY A 50 -13.79 8.27 -0.85
CA GLY A 50 -13.78 9.02 0.42
C GLY A 50 -12.74 10.14 0.49
N TRP A 51 -12.08 10.45 -0.63
CA TRP A 51 -11.09 11.51 -0.75
C TRP A 51 -11.55 12.60 -1.73
N GLU A 52 -11.10 13.84 -1.52
CA GLU A 52 -11.26 14.93 -2.48
C GLU A 52 -10.04 14.96 -3.39
N MET A 53 -10.21 14.48 -4.64
CA MET A 53 -9.12 14.22 -5.58
C MET A 53 -9.24 15.05 -6.84
N PRO A 54 -8.10 15.48 -7.48
CA PRO A 54 -8.12 16.18 -8.75
C PRO A 54 -8.47 15.23 -9.90
N VAL A 55 -9.47 15.58 -10.71
CA VAL A 55 -9.86 14.81 -11.90
C VAL A 55 -9.31 15.42 -13.19
N GLN A 56 -9.08 16.71 -13.20
CA GLN A 56 -8.49 17.46 -14.32
C GLN A 56 -8.04 18.85 -13.88
N TYR A 57 -7.17 19.46 -14.68
CA TYR A 57 -6.73 20.83 -14.55
C TYR A 57 -7.27 21.71 -15.70
N PRO A 58 -7.01 23.04 -15.71
CA PRO A 58 -7.56 23.95 -16.73
C PRO A 58 -7.27 23.58 -18.19
N ASP A 59 -6.15 22.91 -18.43
CA ASP A 59 -5.75 22.44 -19.76
C ASP A 59 -6.64 21.30 -20.31
N GLY A 60 -7.34 20.61 -19.44
CA GLY A 60 -8.28 19.54 -19.76
C GLY A 60 -7.63 18.17 -19.95
N ILE A 61 -8.44 17.14 -19.72
CA ILE A 61 -8.02 15.73 -19.66
C ILE A 61 -7.22 15.29 -20.90
N MET A 62 -7.64 15.70 -22.10
CA MET A 62 -6.98 15.30 -23.35
C MET A 62 -5.55 15.82 -23.43
N LYS A 63 -5.34 17.10 -23.07
CA LYS A 63 -3.99 17.70 -23.12
C LYS A 63 -3.09 17.11 -22.05
N GLU A 64 -3.61 16.87 -20.86
CA GLU A 64 -2.89 16.21 -19.76
C GLU A 64 -2.51 14.77 -20.13
N HIS A 65 -3.44 14.01 -20.73
CA HIS A 65 -3.17 12.66 -21.23
C HIS A 65 -2.04 12.65 -22.26
N LEU A 66 -2.13 13.51 -23.28
CA LEU A 66 -1.09 13.63 -24.31
C LEU A 66 0.25 14.12 -23.75
N GLY A 67 0.23 14.99 -22.75
CA GLY A 67 1.42 15.44 -22.01
C GLY A 67 2.13 14.27 -21.35
N CYS A 68 1.39 13.41 -20.64
CA CYS A 68 1.95 12.20 -20.03
C CYS A 68 2.48 11.22 -21.10
N ARG A 69 1.73 10.97 -22.18
CA ARG A 69 2.11 10.03 -23.25
C ARG A 69 3.35 10.47 -24.02
N ASN A 70 3.56 11.75 -24.19
CA ASN A 70 4.65 12.30 -25.01
C ASN A 70 5.84 12.82 -24.17
N SER A 71 5.66 12.98 -22.85
CA SER A 71 6.68 13.57 -21.98
C SER A 71 6.68 12.87 -20.60
N ALA A 72 6.21 13.56 -19.57
CA ALA A 72 6.05 13.00 -18.22
C ALA A 72 4.82 13.61 -17.55
N GLY A 73 4.14 12.82 -16.73
CA GLY A 73 3.05 13.23 -15.86
C GLY A 73 3.35 12.82 -14.42
N LEU A 74 2.94 13.67 -13.47
CA LEU A 74 3.00 13.39 -12.04
C LEU A 74 1.56 13.24 -11.54
N PHE A 75 1.29 12.14 -10.86
CA PHE A 75 -0.02 11.80 -10.32
C PHE A 75 0.05 11.69 -8.80
N ASP A 76 -0.81 12.43 -8.10
CA ASP A 76 -0.99 12.27 -6.67
C ASP A 76 -1.79 11.00 -6.39
N VAL A 77 -1.13 10.01 -5.80
CA VAL A 77 -1.73 8.75 -5.36
C VAL A 77 -1.61 8.57 -3.83
N SER A 78 -1.47 9.69 -3.11
CA SER A 78 -1.30 9.70 -1.64
C SER A 78 -2.52 9.18 -0.88
N HIS A 79 -3.65 9.00 -1.54
CA HIS A 79 -4.83 8.35 -0.98
C HIS A 79 -4.64 6.84 -0.80
N MET A 80 -3.72 6.22 -1.54
CA MET A 80 -3.38 4.80 -1.39
C MET A 80 -2.67 4.53 -0.06
N LEU A 81 -2.67 3.29 0.39
CA LEU A 81 -2.07 2.91 1.66
C LEU A 81 -0.78 2.11 1.44
N GLY A 82 0.30 2.60 2.01
CA GLY A 82 1.56 1.87 2.11
C GLY A 82 1.51 0.88 3.28
N VAL A 83 2.01 -0.32 3.05
CA VAL A 83 2.19 -1.38 4.05
C VAL A 83 3.62 -1.85 3.99
N LYS A 84 4.29 -1.89 5.14
CA LYS A 84 5.63 -2.43 5.28
C LYS A 84 5.56 -3.83 5.86
N VAL A 85 6.19 -4.80 5.19
CA VAL A 85 6.27 -6.19 5.64
C VAL A 85 7.72 -6.54 5.94
N THR A 86 7.99 -6.97 7.17
CA THR A 86 9.33 -7.27 7.67
C THR A 86 9.42 -8.70 8.19
N GLY A 87 10.60 -9.11 8.66
CA GLY A 87 10.89 -10.47 9.12
C GLY A 87 11.63 -11.30 8.08
N LYS A 88 12.30 -12.35 8.52
CA LYS A 88 13.10 -13.22 7.63
C LYS A 88 12.23 -14.03 6.66
N ASP A 89 10.99 -14.33 7.05
CA ASP A 89 10.05 -15.10 6.23
C ASP A 89 9.04 -14.18 5.47
N ARG A 90 9.29 -12.85 5.37
CA ARG A 90 8.39 -11.86 4.73
C ARG A 90 8.03 -12.20 3.29
N VAL A 91 9.00 -12.68 2.51
CA VAL A 91 8.78 -13.07 1.11
C VAL A 91 7.86 -14.28 1.04
N ALA A 92 8.17 -15.33 1.80
CA ALA A 92 7.35 -16.54 1.87
C ALA A 92 5.93 -16.27 2.38
N PHE A 93 5.75 -15.27 3.26
CA PHE A 93 4.43 -14.81 3.69
C PHE A 93 3.66 -14.18 2.54
N MET A 94 4.27 -13.22 1.85
CA MET A 94 3.59 -12.48 0.77
C MET A 94 3.30 -13.36 -0.45
N GLU A 95 4.17 -14.29 -0.81
CA GLU A 95 3.93 -15.25 -1.92
C GLU A 95 2.81 -16.26 -1.63
N LYS A 96 2.32 -16.37 -0.41
CA LYS A 96 1.08 -17.11 -0.09
C LYS A 96 -0.18 -16.33 -0.45
N LEU A 97 -0.10 -15.02 -0.57
CA LEU A 97 -1.22 -14.11 -0.71
C LEU A 97 -1.28 -13.43 -2.06
N CYS A 98 -0.14 -13.28 -2.73
CA CYS A 98 -0.06 -12.65 -4.04
C CYS A 98 0.70 -13.53 -5.04
N VAL A 99 0.43 -13.31 -6.32
CA VAL A 99 0.92 -14.18 -7.41
C VAL A 99 2.29 -13.76 -7.98
N ALA A 100 2.86 -12.64 -7.52
CA ALA A 100 4.18 -12.21 -7.97
C ALA A 100 5.27 -13.14 -7.45
N ASP A 101 6.30 -13.39 -8.25
CA ASP A 101 7.58 -13.97 -7.83
C ASP A 101 8.38 -12.90 -7.08
N LEU A 102 8.23 -12.85 -5.76
CA LEU A 102 8.92 -11.87 -4.91
C LEU A 102 10.31 -12.34 -4.50
N GLN A 103 10.56 -13.64 -4.51
CA GLN A 103 11.87 -14.20 -4.25
C GLN A 103 12.85 -13.87 -5.40
N GLY A 104 12.37 -13.87 -6.63
CA GLY A 104 13.15 -13.48 -7.80
C GLY A 104 13.22 -11.97 -8.04
N LEU A 105 12.51 -11.15 -7.25
CA LEU A 105 12.43 -9.69 -7.45
C LEU A 105 13.69 -9.00 -6.91
N PRO A 106 14.51 -8.34 -7.77
CA PRO A 106 15.72 -7.65 -7.32
C PRO A 106 15.43 -6.50 -6.35
N ASP A 107 16.41 -6.14 -5.53
CA ASP A 107 16.33 -4.99 -4.63
C ASP A 107 16.03 -3.70 -5.40
N GLY A 108 15.14 -2.88 -4.86
CA GLY A 108 14.66 -1.64 -5.48
C GLY A 108 13.63 -1.83 -6.60
N MET A 109 13.30 -3.07 -6.97
CA MET A 109 12.33 -3.35 -8.02
C MET A 109 10.93 -3.59 -7.45
N GLY A 110 9.92 -3.15 -8.19
CA GLY A 110 8.51 -3.36 -7.88
C GLY A 110 7.82 -4.25 -8.91
N SER A 111 6.82 -4.98 -8.47
CA SER A 111 5.95 -5.81 -9.31
C SER A 111 4.49 -5.51 -9.04
N LEU A 112 3.72 -5.33 -10.12
CA LEU A 112 2.27 -5.36 -10.05
C LEU A 112 1.82 -6.80 -9.80
N SER A 113 0.91 -7.00 -8.86
CA SER A 113 0.40 -8.30 -8.47
C SER A 113 -1.07 -8.23 -8.11
N VAL A 114 -1.65 -9.37 -7.78
CA VAL A 114 -3.00 -9.48 -7.24
C VAL A 114 -2.98 -10.26 -5.94
N ILE A 115 -3.80 -9.84 -4.99
CA ILE A 115 -4.10 -10.57 -3.76
C ILE A 115 -5.19 -11.58 -4.09
N THR A 116 -4.98 -12.84 -3.72
CA THR A 116 -5.92 -13.93 -4.01
C THR A 116 -6.50 -14.54 -2.74
N ASN A 117 -7.68 -15.12 -2.86
CA ASN A 117 -8.26 -16.02 -1.86
C ASN A 117 -7.80 -17.46 -2.07
N ALA A 118 -8.23 -18.37 -1.19
CA ALA A 118 -7.86 -19.78 -1.24
C ALA A 118 -8.36 -20.53 -2.50
N ASP A 119 -9.40 -20.02 -3.15
CA ASP A 119 -9.98 -20.59 -4.37
C ASP A 119 -9.33 -20.01 -5.65
N GLY A 120 -8.32 -19.14 -5.51
CA GLY A 120 -7.67 -18.46 -6.62
C GLY A 120 -8.44 -17.25 -7.17
N GLY A 121 -9.52 -16.84 -6.50
CA GLY A 121 -10.26 -15.63 -6.85
C GLY A 121 -9.45 -14.36 -6.46
N VAL A 122 -9.50 -13.34 -7.31
CA VAL A 122 -8.84 -12.06 -7.05
C VAL A 122 -9.61 -11.26 -6.01
N ILE A 123 -8.93 -10.85 -4.93
CA ILE A 123 -9.46 -9.95 -3.91
C ILE A 123 -9.24 -8.50 -4.33
N ASP A 124 -7.98 -8.16 -4.67
CA ASP A 124 -7.59 -6.84 -5.15
C ASP A 124 -6.26 -6.89 -5.91
N ASP A 125 -5.91 -5.82 -6.60
CA ASP A 125 -4.56 -5.62 -7.11
C ASP A 125 -3.69 -4.89 -6.09
N CYS A 126 -2.37 -5.05 -6.22
CA CYS A 126 -1.38 -4.39 -5.38
C CYS A 126 -0.06 -4.21 -6.13
N ILE A 127 0.78 -3.33 -5.61
CA ILE A 127 2.18 -3.24 -6.03
C ILE A 127 3.04 -3.66 -4.84
N VAL A 128 3.97 -4.60 -5.07
CA VAL A 128 4.94 -5.00 -4.05
C VAL A 128 6.34 -4.66 -4.54
N THR A 129 7.09 -3.93 -3.73
CA THR A 129 8.47 -3.53 -4.00
C THR A 129 9.40 -4.23 -3.02
N ASN A 130 10.48 -4.84 -3.53
CA ASN A 130 11.56 -5.32 -2.70
C ASN A 130 12.47 -4.14 -2.33
N ALA A 131 12.42 -3.70 -1.08
CA ALA A 131 13.25 -2.60 -0.56
C ALA A 131 14.52 -3.10 0.15
N GLY A 132 14.93 -4.35 -0.11
CA GLY A 132 16.09 -4.99 0.48
C GLY A 132 15.78 -5.59 1.86
N ASP A 133 15.72 -4.79 2.89
CA ASP A 133 15.47 -5.23 4.26
C ASP A 133 13.99 -5.50 4.58
N HIS A 134 13.06 -5.01 3.72
CA HIS A 134 11.62 -5.21 3.84
C HIS A 134 10.94 -5.28 2.47
N LEU A 135 9.66 -5.68 2.47
CA LEU A 135 8.78 -5.47 1.31
C LEU A 135 7.91 -4.25 1.58
N TYR A 136 7.82 -3.37 0.58
CA TYR A 136 6.89 -2.25 0.58
C TYR A 136 5.73 -2.58 -0.35
N MET A 137 4.52 -2.61 0.21
CA MET A 137 3.29 -2.92 -0.54
C MET A 137 2.40 -1.69 -0.58
N VAL A 138 1.79 -1.43 -1.73
CA VAL A 138 0.76 -0.40 -1.91
C VAL A 138 -0.55 -1.09 -2.21
N ILE A 139 -1.58 -0.77 -1.42
CA ILE A 139 -2.96 -1.27 -1.58
C ILE A 139 -3.92 -0.11 -1.88
N ASN A 140 -5.06 -0.44 -2.46
CA ASN A 140 -6.05 0.52 -2.91
C ASN A 140 -6.78 1.22 -1.77
N ALA A 141 -6.94 2.55 -1.87
CA ALA A 141 -7.55 3.39 -0.83
C ALA A 141 -9.00 3.02 -0.51
N GLY A 142 -9.76 2.60 -1.53
CA GLY A 142 -11.17 2.22 -1.39
C GLY A 142 -11.39 0.82 -0.80
N HIS A 143 -10.34 0.02 -0.64
CA HIS A 143 -10.41 -1.39 -0.26
C HIS A 143 -9.66 -1.74 1.04
N GLU A 144 -9.21 -0.75 1.78
CA GLU A 144 -8.51 -0.95 3.06
C GLU A 144 -9.28 -1.86 4.03
N ASP A 145 -10.61 -1.68 4.09
CA ASP A 145 -11.49 -2.44 4.98
C ASP A 145 -11.59 -3.93 4.59
N LYS A 146 -11.24 -4.28 3.38
CA LYS A 146 -11.21 -5.64 2.84
C LYS A 146 -9.80 -6.23 2.91
N ASP A 147 -8.82 -5.50 2.43
CA ASP A 147 -7.45 -5.99 2.24
C ASP A 147 -6.70 -6.15 3.55
N LEU A 148 -6.74 -5.15 4.44
CA LEU A 148 -6.03 -5.22 5.71
C LEU A 148 -6.49 -6.37 6.61
N PRO A 149 -7.81 -6.62 6.81
CA PRO A 149 -8.25 -7.78 7.57
C PRO A 149 -7.83 -9.11 6.95
N HIS A 150 -7.85 -9.23 5.61
CA HIS A 150 -7.38 -10.43 4.93
C HIS A 150 -5.90 -10.69 5.18
N LEU A 151 -5.05 -9.68 4.96
CA LEU A 151 -3.61 -9.76 5.23
C LEU A 151 -3.31 -10.07 6.70
N ALA A 152 -4.02 -9.42 7.63
CA ALA A 152 -3.81 -9.59 9.07
C ALA A 152 -4.20 -10.99 9.56
N ALA A 153 -5.30 -11.57 9.04
CA ALA A 153 -5.71 -12.93 9.39
C ALA A 153 -4.66 -13.95 8.97
N HIS A 154 -4.19 -13.87 7.72
CA HIS A 154 -3.14 -14.76 7.22
C HIS A 154 -1.79 -14.56 7.91
N LEU A 155 -1.46 -13.32 8.30
CA LEU A 155 -0.24 -13.05 9.07
C LEU A 155 -0.29 -13.72 10.45
N ALA A 156 -1.45 -13.66 11.12
CA ALA A 156 -1.63 -14.29 12.43
C ALA A 156 -1.39 -15.81 12.37
N ASP A 157 -1.98 -16.49 11.37
CA ASP A 157 -1.80 -17.92 11.15
C ASP A 157 -0.34 -18.27 10.78
N PHE A 158 0.28 -17.41 9.96
CA PHE A 158 1.66 -17.60 9.52
C PHE A 158 2.64 -17.51 10.69
N VAL A 159 2.49 -16.52 11.56
CA VAL A 159 3.32 -16.34 12.76
C VAL A 159 3.04 -17.44 13.79
N GLN A 160 1.78 -17.86 13.93
CA GLN A 160 1.44 -18.98 14.83
C GLN A 160 2.10 -20.29 14.38
N SER A 161 2.37 -20.47 13.10
CA SER A 161 3.13 -21.63 12.58
C SER A 161 4.64 -21.59 12.86
N GLY A 162 5.12 -20.61 13.64
CA GLY A 162 6.52 -20.45 14.02
C GLY A 162 7.39 -19.69 13.02
N LYS A 163 6.76 -19.01 12.06
CA LYS A 163 7.43 -18.19 11.06
C LYS A 163 7.61 -16.75 11.55
N ASP A 164 8.60 -16.07 10.98
CA ASP A 164 8.97 -14.70 11.34
C ASP A 164 8.56 -13.73 10.23
N ALA A 165 7.41 -13.09 10.41
CA ALA A 165 6.93 -11.99 9.59
C ALA A 165 6.14 -11.00 10.44
N SER A 166 6.18 -9.74 10.08
CA SER A 166 5.35 -8.70 10.67
C SER A 166 4.92 -7.68 9.62
N MET A 167 3.85 -6.95 9.90
CA MET A 167 3.25 -5.99 8.98
C MET A 167 2.83 -4.73 9.74
N GLU A 168 3.12 -3.57 9.17
CA GLU A 168 2.66 -2.28 9.68
C GLU A 168 2.14 -1.41 8.54
N THR A 169 1.09 -0.64 8.82
CA THR A 169 0.60 0.40 7.90
C THR A 169 1.45 1.66 8.06
N LEU A 170 1.86 2.23 6.94
CA LEU A 170 2.67 3.45 6.94
C LEU A 170 1.79 4.70 6.99
N PRO A 171 2.28 5.80 7.60
CA PRO A 171 1.57 7.07 7.55
C PRO A 171 1.48 7.60 6.10
N ARG A 172 0.36 8.23 5.76
CA ARG A 172 0.16 8.84 4.43
C ARG A 172 0.86 10.20 4.34
N ASN A 173 2.17 10.17 4.19
CA ASN A 173 3.00 11.39 4.09
C ASN A 173 3.09 11.95 2.67
N GLY A 174 2.55 11.24 1.70
CA GLY A 174 2.57 11.55 0.28
C GLY A 174 3.10 10.38 -0.53
N LEU A 175 2.42 10.09 -1.62
CA LEU A 175 2.83 9.12 -2.63
C LEU A 175 2.51 9.70 -4.00
N VAL A 176 3.49 9.70 -4.89
CA VAL A 176 3.31 10.19 -6.25
C VAL A 176 3.77 9.14 -7.26
N ALA A 177 3.05 9.04 -8.37
CA ALA A 177 3.46 8.26 -9.51
C ALA A 177 3.98 9.21 -10.60
N VAL A 178 5.21 9.00 -11.06
CA VAL A 178 5.80 9.72 -12.18
C VAL A 178 5.82 8.78 -13.38
N GLN A 179 5.09 9.14 -14.43
CA GLN A 179 4.87 8.29 -15.59
C GLN A 179 5.18 9.02 -16.89
N GLY A 180 5.47 8.24 -17.95
CA GLY A 180 5.71 8.76 -19.28
C GLY A 180 7.16 8.50 -19.76
N PRO A 181 7.42 8.69 -21.07
CA PRO A 181 8.72 8.36 -21.68
C PRO A 181 9.90 9.15 -21.10
N LYS A 182 9.65 10.31 -20.49
CA LYS A 182 10.69 11.14 -19.85
C LYS A 182 10.68 11.05 -18.33
N ALA A 183 9.93 10.15 -17.72
CA ALA A 183 9.84 10.02 -16.26
C ALA A 183 11.22 9.78 -15.61
N ALA A 184 12.02 8.87 -16.16
CA ALA A 184 13.36 8.59 -15.66
C ALA A 184 14.29 9.82 -15.76
N GLU A 185 14.26 10.56 -16.88
CA GLU A 185 15.04 11.79 -17.06
C GLU A 185 14.68 12.86 -16.04
N VAL A 186 13.37 12.99 -15.73
CA VAL A 186 12.90 13.96 -14.71
C VAL A 186 13.40 13.57 -13.34
N LEU A 187 13.27 12.30 -12.95
CA LEU A 187 13.70 11.81 -11.63
C LEU A 187 15.21 11.87 -11.47
N GLN A 188 15.99 11.59 -12.52
CA GLN A 188 17.46 11.61 -12.48
C GLN A 188 18.04 12.98 -12.11
N ARG A 189 17.26 14.06 -12.23
CA ARG A 189 17.68 15.41 -11.84
C ARG A 189 17.50 15.69 -10.35
N LEU A 190 16.82 14.78 -9.64
CA LEU A 190 16.47 14.92 -8.22
C LEU A 190 17.26 13.96 -7.32
N VAL A 191 17.90 12.94 -7.92
CA VAL A 191 18.64 11.87 -7.23
C VAL A 191 20.04 11.71 -7.75
#